data_8b4f523cdcd7bb45f9f3b9b6f99b4fb4
#
_entry.id   8b4f523cdcd7bb45f9f3b9b6f99b4fb4
#
_cell.length_a   1.000
_cell.length_b   1.000
_cell.length_c   1.000
_cell.angle_alpha   90.00
_cell.angle_beta   90.00
_cell.angle_gamma   90.00
#
_symmetry.space_group_name_H-M   'P 1'
#
loop_
_entity.id
_entity.type
_entity.pdbx_description
1 polymer ?
#
loop_
_entity_poly.entity_id
_entity_poly.type
_entity_poly.pdbx_seq_one_letter_code
_entity_poly.pdbx_strand_id
1 'polypeptide(L)'
;HFEGDECGGLNKFLVAAPNAVAVCSPIGSSSIRDFTGKEPLVIADGQELATGLRKLRFFLTPYVHAWDSLLAVEETDGTFFSSDLFIQPGYGKALTYEDLSEQMIDLYRRTGLMPSMAHIRAALEKMKDLEIKTIACHHGSVLTGDLEPYYRAIWEQDFTGLSESGSYNKPNFMDE
;
A
#
# COMPACT_ATOMS: atom_id res chain seq x y z
N HIS A 1 -5.63 3.67 0.41
CA HIS A 1 -7.07 3.44 0.50
C HIS A 1 -7.65 4.10 1.74
N PHE A 2 -8.99 4.19 1.83
CA PHE A 2 -9.65 4.83 2.95
C PHE A 2 -9.99 3.77 4.03
N GLU A 3 -9.13 3.68 5.03
CA GLU A 3 -9.33 2.84 6.20
C GLU A 3 -8.94 3.61 7.48
N GLY A 4 -9.39 3.14 8.65
CA GLY A 4 -9.25 3.89 9.90
C GLY A 4 -7.83 4.05 10.41
N ASP A 5 -6.98 3.07 10.19
CA ASP A 5 -5.57 3.07 10.59
C ASP A 5 -4.68 3.91 9.65
N GLU A 6 -5.03 4.00 8.37
CA GLU A 6 -4.32 4.88 7.43
C GLU A 6 -4.83 6.32 7.45
N CYS A 7 -6.16 6.49 7.44
CA CYS A 7 -6.77 7.81 7.24
C CYS A 7 -7.26 8.46 8.54
N GLY A 8 -7.27 7.74 9.68
CA GLY A 8 -7.83 8.27 10.93
C GLY A 8 -7.18 9.56 11.44
N GLY A 9 -5.91 9.77 11.11
CA GLY A 9 -5.17 11.00 11.42
C GLY A 9 -5.34 12.14 10.43
N LEU A 10 -5.98 11.94 9.27
CA LEU A 10 -5.96 12.86 8.13
C LEU A 10 -6.47 14.27 8.50
N ASN A 11 -7.56 14.37 9.26
CA ASN A 11 -8.08 15.67 9.69
C ASN A 11 -7.09 16.46 10.53
N LYS A 12 -6.33 15.79 11.40
CA LYS A 12 -5.29 16.44 12.23
C LYS A 12 -4.15 16.94 11.36
N PHE A 13 -3.75 16.18 10.35
CA PHE A 13 -2.72 16.59 9.38
C PHE A 13 -3.18 17.80 8.58
N LEU A 14 -4.42 17.82 8.07
CA LEU A 14 -4.95 18.95 7.28
C LEU A 14 -5.17 20.22 8.10
N VAL A 15 -5.31 20.11 9.42
CA VAL A 15 -5.31 21.27 10.33
C VAL A 15 -3.88 21.78 10.55
N ALA A 16 -2.93 20.88 10.79
CA ALA A 16 -1.53 21.24 11.03
C ALA A 16 -0.82 21.76 9.76
N ALA A 17 -1.25 21.31 8.59
CA ALA A 17 -0.71 21.70 7.29
C ALA A 17 -1.83 22.24 6.39
N PRO A 18 -2.28 23.50 6.58
CA PRO A 18 -3.47 24.04 5.92
C PRO A 18 -3.36 24.15 4.40
N ASN A 19 -2.14 24.11 3.86
CA ASN A 19 -1.87 24.11 2.42
C ASN A 19 -1.77 22.69 1.83
N ALA A 20 -1.82 21.65 2.66
CA ALA A 20 -1.82 20.27 2.18
C ALA A 20 -3.18 19.91 1.58
N VAL A 21 -3.13 19.06 0.55
CA VAL A 21 -4.31 18.50 -0.11
C VAL A 21 -4.21 16.99 -0.05
N ALA A 22 -5.29 16.33 0.36
CA ALA A 22 -5.35 14.87 0.28
C ALA A 22 -5.42 14.43 -1.19
N VAL A 23 -4.64 13.41 -1.54
CA VAL A 23 -4.65 12.79 -2.87
C VAL A 23 -5.34 11.45 -2.77
N CYS A 24 -6.24 11.14 -3.70
CA CYS A 24 -6.96 9.87 -3.67
C CYS A 24 -7.34 9.36 -5.06
N SER A 25 -7.77 8.10 -5.12
CA SER A 25 -8.40 7.52 -6.30
C SER A 25 -9.79 8.15 -6.55
N PRO A 26 -10.33 8.07 -7.79
CA PRO A 26 -11.69 8.53 -8.08
C PRO A 26 -12.75 7.92 -7.16
N ILE A 27 -12.59 6.63 -6.82
CA ILE A 27 -13.52 5.90 -5.95
C ILE A 27 -13.43 6.41 -4.50
N GLY A 28 -12.22 6.66 -3.98
CA GLY A 28 -11.99 7.15 -2.62
C GLY A 28 -12.41 8.61 -2.39
N SER A 29 -12.69 9.36 -3.44
CA SER A 29 -12.89 10.82 -3.34
C SER A 29 -14.08 11.23 -2.46
N SER A 30 -15.19 10.50 -2.52
CA SER A 30 -16.36 10.78 -1.67
C SER A 30 -16.06 10.51 -0.20
N SER A 31 -15.36 9.40 0.11
CA SER A 31 -14.98 9.05 1.48
C SER A 31 -14.07 10.12 2.10
N ILE A 32 -13.07 10.59 1.35
CA ILE A 32 -12.17 11.66 1.80
C ILE A 32 -12.93 12.97 2.01
N ARG A 33 -13.79 13.34 1.08
CA ARG A 33 -14.61 14.56 1.19
C ARG A 33 -15.53 14.52 2.41
N ASP A 34 -16.26 13.43 2.58
CA ASP A 34 -17.19 13.26 3.67
C ASP A 34 -16.49 13.23 5.03
N PHE A 35 -15.31 12.64 5.11
CA PHE A 35 -14.51 12.54 6.32
C PHE A 35 -13.83 13.88 6.69
N THR A 36 -13.30 14.60 5.70
CA THR A 36 -12.50 15.82 5.94
C THR A 36 -13.26 17.13 5.78
N GLY A 37 -14.40 17.13 5.10
CA GLY A 37 -15.09 18.34 4.66
C GLY A 37 -14.34 19.14 3.59
N LYS A 38 -13.28 18.55 2.97
CA LYS A 38 -12.44 19.20 1.95
C LYS A 38 -12.42 18.38 0.67
N GLU A 39 -12.34 19.06 -0.47
CA GLU A 39 -12.19 18.39 -1.76
C GLU A 39 -10.75 17.82 -1.89
N PRO A 40 -10.60 16.51 -2.14
CA PRO A 40 -9.30 15.92 -2.43
C PRO A 40 -8.87 16.19 -3.88
N LEU A 41 -7.58 16.04 -4.14
CA LEU A 41 -7.05 15.94 -5.49
C LEU A 41 -7.25 14.52 -6.00
N VAL A 42 -8.13 14.37 -6.97
CA VAL A 42 -8.40 13.07 -7.61
C VAL A 42 -7.35 12.79 -8.68
N ILE A 43 -6.73 11.62 -8.61
CA ILE A 43 -5.63 11.21 -9.48
C ILE A 43 -6.12 10.21 -10.54
N ALA A 44 -5.65 10.38 -11.76
CA ALA A 44 -5.79 9.37 -12.81
C ALA A 44 -4.67 8.32 -12.72
N ASP A 45 -4.92 7.15 -13.32
CA ASP A 45 -3.91 6.07 -13.39
C ASP A 45 -2.67 6.53 -14.16
N GLY A 46 -1.49 6.32 -13.58
CA GLY A 46 -0.21 6.77 -14.15
C GLY A 46 0.08 8.27 -14.04
N GLN A 47 -0.80 9.04 -13.41
CA GLN A 47 -0.61 10.49 -13.27
C GLN A 47 0.60 10.81 -12.41
N GLU A 48 1.34 11.85 -12.82
CA GLU A 48 2.50 12.36 -12.12
C GLU A 48 2.19 13.68 -11.42
N LEU A 49 2.78 13.86 -10.24
CA LEU A 49 2.80 15.14 -9.52
C LEU A 49 4.23 15.51 -9.16
N ALA A 50 4.62 16.74 -9.52
CA ALA A 50 5.86 17.32 -9.04
C ALA A 50 5.63 17.98 -7.66
N THR A 51 6.47 17.64 -6.69
CA THR A 51 6.49 18.21 -5.34
C THR A 51 7.84 18.88 -5.06
N GLY A 52 8.13 19.90 -5.85
CA GLY A 52 9.44 20.58 -5.83
C GLY A 52 10.52 19.73 -6.52
N LEU A 53 11.48 19.22 -5.75
CA LEU A 53 12.58 18.38 -6.29
C LEU A 53 12.20 16.91 -6.49
N ARG A 54 11.00 16.52 -6.10
CA ARG A 54 10.52 15.14 -6.13
C ARG A 54 9.42 14.97 -7.16
N LYS A 55 9.32 13.77 -7.73
CA LYS A 55 8.26 13.38 -8.65
C LYS A 55 7.59 12.11 -8.16
N LEU A 56 6.29 12.21 -7.90
CA LEU A 56 5.44 11.10 -7.53
C LEU A 56 4.63 10.66 -8.74
N ARG A 57 4.63 9.37 -9.05
CA ARG A 57 3.72 8.75 -10.01
C ARG A 57 2.74 7.85 -9.26
N PHE A 58 1.46 7.97 -9.60
CA PHE A 58 0.37 7.30 -8.93
C PHE A 58 -0.24 6.21 -9.80
N PHE A 59 -0.64 5.11 -9.15
CA PHE A 59 -1.22 3.95 -9.82
C PHE A 59 -2.54 3.58 -9.13
N LEU A 60 -3.62 3.55 -9.90
CA LEU A 60 -4.89 3.00 -9.43
C LEU A 60 -4.77 1.48 -9.39
N THR A 61 -4.92 0.91 -8.21
CA THR A 61 -4.71 -0.51 -7.96
C THR A 61 -5.89 -1.12 -7.19
N PRO A 62 -7.11 -1.08 -7.78
CA PRO A 62 -8.29 -1.58 -7.10
C PRO A 62 -8.08 -3.03 -6.65
N TYR A 63 -8.54 -3.33 -5.42
CA TYR A 63 -8.39 -4.63 -4.75
C TYR A 63 -6.95 -5.02 -4.38
N VAL A 64 -6.07 -4.01 -4.20
CA VAL A 64 -4.76 -4.18 -3.56
C VAL A 64 -4.66 -3.29 -2.29
N HIS A 65 -5.26 -3.65 -1.09
CA HIS A 65 -6.29 -4.70 -1.01
C HIS A 65 -7.71 -4.15 -1.13
N ALA A 66 -7.94 -2.86 -0.86
CA ALA A 66 -9.25 -2.22 -0.92
C ALA A 66 -9.64 -1.79 -2.35
N TRP A 67 -10.94 -1.60 -2.57
CA TRP A 67 -11.48 -1.25 -3.88
C TRP A 67 -11.03 0.13 -4.40
N ASP A 68 -10.69 1.05 -3.50
CA ASP A 68 -10.25 2.42 -3.78
C ASP A 68 -8.72 2.60 -3.71
N SER A 69 -7.96 1.49 -3.62
CA SER A 69 -6.50 1.52 -3.43
C SER A 69 -5.77 2.32 -4.50
N LEU A 70 -4.83 3.13 -4.02
CA LEU A 70 -3.92 3.97 -4.77
C LEU A 70 -2.50 3.75 -4.25
N LEU A 71 -1.58 3.38 -5.10
CA LEU A 71 -0.17 3.25 -4.79
C LEU A 71 0.62 4.40 -5.43
N ALA A 72 1.80 4.70 -4.90
CA ALA A 72 2.63 5.77 -5.44
C ALA A 72 4.11 5.38 -5.48
N VAL A 73 4.83 5.83 -6.50
CA VAL A 73 6.29 5.72 -6.58
C VAL A 73 6.89 7.12 -6.63
N GLU A 74 7.80 7.40 -5.73
CA GLU A 74 8.69 8.56 -5.80
C GLU A 74 9.88 8.16 -6.68
N GLU A 75 9.94 8.72 -7.90
CA GLU A 75 10.86 8.26 -8.95
C GLU A 75 12.29 8.78 -8.80
N THR A 76 12.52 9.81 -7.97
CA THR A 76 13.86 10.41 -7.82
C THR A 76 14.80 9.49 -7.06
N ASP A 77 14.33 8.91 -5.96
CA ASP A 77 15.10 7.98 -5.11
C ASP A 77 14.66 6.52 -5.27
N GLY A 78 13.58 6.25 -6.01
CA GLY A 78 13.03 4.91 -6.20
C GLY A 78 12.30 4.39 -4.97
N THR A 79 11.51 5.23 -4.29
CA THR A 79 10.71 4.82 -3.13
C THR A 79 9.29 4.48 -3.56
N PHE A 80 8.88 3.24 -3.30
CA PHE A 80 7.53 2.76 -3.53
C PHE A 80 6.71 2.82 -2.25
N PHE A 81 5.69 3.67 -2.21
CA PHE A 81 4.68 3.74 -1.16
C PHE A 81 3.58 2.73 -1.49
N SER A 82 3.66 1.59 -0.86
CA SER A 82 2.91 0.40 -1.24
C SER A 82 1.63 0.15 -0.45
N SER A 83 1.24 1.09 0.44
CA SER A 83 0.08 0.88 1.31
C SER A 83 0.19 -0.46 2.04
N ASP A 84 -0.81 -1.32 1.99
CA ASP A 84 -0.77 -2.66 2.59
C ASP A 84 -0.17 -3.75 1.72
N LEU A 85 0.27 -3.41 0.52
CA LEU A 85 1.09 -4.33 -0.24
C LEU A 85 2.50 -4.41 0.39
N PHE A 86 3.03 -5.61 0.55
CA PHE A 86 4.31 -5.94 1.17
C PHE A 86 4.37 -5.76 2.70
N ILE A 87 3.24 -5.62 3.39
CA ILE A 87 3.22 -5.57 4.86
C ILE A 87 3.69 -6.88 5.48
N GLN A 88 4.30 -6.77 6.66
CA GLN A 88 4.74 -7.91 7.44
C GLN A 88 4.21 -7.79 8.88
N PRO A 89 4.02 -8.92 9.60
CA PRO A 89 3.52 -8.89 10.98
C PRO A 89 4.56 -8.36 11.96
N GLY A 90 4.08 -7.88 13.10
CA GLY A 90 4.87 -7.55 14.27
C GLY A 90 5.54 -6.17 14.25
N TYR A 91 6.21 -5.85 15.34
CA TYR A 91 6.99 -4.63 15.53
C TYR A 91 8.45 -4.89 15.16
N GLY A 92 8.74 -4.79 13.86
CA GLY A 92 10.09 -4.96 13.34
C GLY A 92 10.99 -3.74 13.54
N LYS A 93 12.16 -3.79 12.91
CA LYS A 93 13.02 -2.62 12.75
C LYS A 93 12.32 -1.61 11.85
N ALA A 94 12.56 -0.32 12.04
CA ALA A 94 12.00 0.71 11.17
C ALA A 94 12.36 0.49 9.68
N LEU A 95 13.58 0.00 9.43
CA LEU A 95 14.10 -0.36 8.11
C LEU A 95 14.84 -1.69 8.20
N THR A 96 14.64 -2.57 7.20
CA THR A 96 15.29 -3.88 7.15
C THR A 96 15.88 -4.21 5.78
N TYR A 97 16.94 -5.02 5.79
CA TYR A 97 17.54 -5.69 4.64
C TYR A 97 17.27 -7.20 4.67
N GLU A 98 16.55 -7.67 5.67
CA GLU A 98 16.21 -9.09 5.83
C GLU A 98 15.09 -9.47 4.86
N ASP A 99 15.12 -10.70 4.38
CA ASP A 99 14.02 -11.27 3.61
C ASP A 99 12.89 -11.69 4.55
N LEU A 100 11.78 -10.96 4.47
CA LEU A 100 10.55 -11.21 5.22
C LEU A 100 9.41 -11.69 4.30
N SER A 101 9.73 -12.14 3.09
CA SER A 101 8.72 -12.51 2.08
C SER A 101 7.85 -13.70 2.51
N GLU A 102 8.41 -14.66 3.25
CA GLU A 102 7.62 -15.77 3.81
C GLU A 102 6.60 -15.29 4.84
N GLN A 103 7.02 -14.38 5.74
CA GLN A 103 6.14 -13.80 6.76
C GLN A 103 5.02 -12.97 6.13
N MET A 104 5.32 -12.23 5.06
CA MET A 104 4.35 -11.49 4.26
C MET A 104 3.29 -12.43 3.66
N ILE A 105 3.71 -13.48 2.99
CA ILE A 105 2.80 -14.45 2.37
C ILE A 105 1.97 -15.21 3.40
N ASP A 106 2.58 -15.61 4.51
CA ASP A 106 1.85 -16.25 5.62
C ASP A 106 0.78 -15.31 6.20
N LEU A 107 1.10 -14.02 6.37
CA LEU A 107 0.13 -13.01 6.79
C LEU A 107 -1.05 -12.95 5.81
N TYR A 108 -0.79 -12.84 4.51
CA TYR A 108 -1.84 -12.77 3.49
C TYR A 108 -2.76 -13.99 3.52
N ARG A 109 -2.21 -15.20 3.66
CA ARG A 109 -2.99 -16.44 3.75
C ARG A 109 -3.84 -16.51 5.01
N ARG A 110 -3.25 -16.19 6.16
CA ARG A 110 -3.97 -16.26 7.44
C ARG A 110 -5.10 -15.26 7.55
N THR A 111 -4.91 -14.06 7.01
CA THR A 111 -5.87 -12.97 7.15
C THR A 111 -6.88 -12.89 6.03
N GLY A 112 -6.56 -13.41 4.86
CA GLY A 112 -7.34 -13.17 3.65
C GLY A 112 -7.31 -11.70 3.19
N LEU A 113 -6.32 -10.94 3.63
CA LEU A 113 -6.20 -9.51 3.38
C LEU A 113 -6.24 -9.16 1.89
N MET A 114 -5.53 -9.94 1.08
CA MET A 114 -5.48 -9.72 -0.37
C MET A 114 -6.58 -10.52 -1.08
N PRO A 115 -7.57 -9.85 -1.67
CA PRO A 115 -8.71 -10.54 -2.29
C PRO A 115 -8.31 -11.44 -3.46
N SER A 116 -7.23 -11.07 -4.18
CA SER A 116 -6.80 -11.83 -5.36
C SER A 116 -5.36 -11.52 -5.74
N MET A 117 -4.55 -12.55 -5.91
CA MET A 117 -3.18 -12.41 -6.41
C MET A 117 -3.14 -11.86 -7.84
N ALA A 118 -4.17 -12.09 -8.64
CA ALA A 118 -4.26 -11.53 -9.99
C ALA A 118 -4.30 -9.99 -9.98
N HIS A 119 -5.00 -9.37 -9.02
CA HIS A 119 -5.03 -7.92 -8.87
C HIS A 119 -3.67 -7.36 -8.45
N ILE A 120 -2.96 -8.05 -7.54
CA ILE A 120 -1.61 -7.65 -7.13
C ILE A 120 -0.65 -7.71 -8.31
N ARG A 121 -0.65 -8.82 -9.07
CA ARG A 121 0.20 -8.98 -10.25
C ARG A 121 -0.09 -7.91 -11.30
N ALA A 122 -1.36 -7.60 -11.54
CA ALA A 122 -1.75 -6.53 -12.46
C ALA A 122 -1.27 -5.15 -11.98
N ALA A 123 -1.28 -4.88 -10.67
CA ALA A 123 -0.72 -3.66 -10.11
C ALA A 123 0.80 -3.58 -10.28
N LEU A 124 1.52 -4.66 -9.99
CA LEU A 124 2.98 -4.73 -10.14
C LEU A 124 3.42 -4.60 -11.60
N GLU A 125 2.64 -5.16 -12.54
CA GLU A 125 2.91 -5.04 -13.98
C GLU A 125 2.90 -3.58 -14.46
N LYS A 126 2.07 -2.71 -13.87
CA LYS A 126 2.05 -1.27 -14.18
C LYS A 126 3.36 -0.55 -13.81
N MET A 127 4.09 -1.10 -12.86
CA MET A 127 5.30 -0.48 -12.28
C MET A 127 6.59 -1.20 -12.68
N LYS A 128 6.53 -2.22 -13.52
CA LYS A 128 7.66 -3.09 -13.86
C LYS A 128 8.88 -2.39 -14.47
N ASP A 129 8.65 -1.25 -15.14
CA ASP A 129 9.71 -0.46 -15.76
C ASP A 129 10.29 0.62 -14.84
N LEU A 130 9.82 0.70 -13.59
CA LEU A 130 10.31 1.65 -12.60
C LEU A 130 11.43 1.04 -11.75
N GLU A 131 12.47 1.83 -11.50
CA GLU A 131 13.57 1.42 -10.61
C GLU A 131 13.16 1.63 -9.15
N ILE A 132 12.68 0.57 -8.49
CA ILE A 132 12.29 0.58 -7.08
C ILE A 132 13.45 0.06 -6.24
N LYS A 133 13.91 0.88 -5.28
CA LYS A 133 15.02 0.59 -4.36
C LYS A 133 14.56 0.38 -2.91
N THR A 134 13.39 0.94 -2.59
CA THR A 134 12.83 0.91 -1.23
C THR A 134 11.32 0.72 -1.32
N ILE A 135 10.77 -0.13 -0.49
CA ILE A 135 9.32 -0.30 -0.34
C ILE A 135 8.93 0.20 1.06
N ALA A 136 8.12 1.25 1.08
CA ALA A 136 7.54 1.83 2.29
C ALA A 136 6.07 1.40 2.39
N CYS A 137 5.83 0.33 3.12
CA CYS A 137 4.48 -0.18 3.41
C CYS A 137 3.93 0.40 4.72
N HIS A 138 2.63 0.26 4.97
CA HIS A 138 1.99 0.83 6.15
C HIS A 138 2.33 0.06 7.43
N HIS A 139 2.43 -1.26 7.38
CA HIS A 139 2.68 -2.10 8.54
C HIS A 139 3.96 -2.92 8.38
N GLY A 140 4.71 -3.06 9.45
CA GLY A 140 6.00 -3.74 9.47
C GLY A 140 7.18 -2.79 9.20
N SER A 141 8.24 -3.33 8.60
CA SER A 141 9.46 -2.58 8.28
C SER A 141 9.42 -1.98 6.89
N VAL A 142 10.10 -0.85 6.71
CA VAL A 142 10.49 -0.39 5.38
C VAL A 142 11.52 -1.37 4.81
N LEU A 143 11.28 -1.86 3.60
CA LEU A 143 12.10 -2.88 2.94
C LEU A 143 13.10 -2.22 1.99
N THR A 144 14.35 -2.66 2.03
CA THR A 144 15.41 -2.19 1.14
C THR A 144 16.44 -3.29 0.89
N GLY A 145 17.35 -3.06 -0.05
CA GLY A 145 18.34 -4.07 -0.46
C GLY A 145 17.79 -4.97 -1.56
N ASP A 146 17.84 -6.29 -1.37
CA ASP A 146 17.29 -7.24 -2.33
C ASP A 146 15.77 -7.38 -2.16
N LEU A 147 15.03 -6.80 -3.09
CA LEU A 147 13.57 -6.84 -3.11
C LEU A 147 13.00 -8.00 -3.95
N GLU A 148 13.84 -8.71 -4.71
CA GLU A 148 13.42 -9.80 -5.59
C GLU A 148 12.64 -10.92 -4.87
N PRO A 149 13.01 -11.34 -3.64
CA PRO A 149 12.26 -12.36 -2.91
C PRO A 149 10.79 -12.01 -2.71
N TYR A 150 10.48 -10.75 -2.45
CA TYR A 150 9.10 -10.27 -2.25
C TYR A 150 8.25 -10.34 -3.52
N TYR A 151 8.82 -9.88 -4.65
CA TYR A 151 8.15 -9.98 -5.95
C TYR A 151 7.95 -11.44 -6.35
N ARG A 152 8.98 -12.26 -6.24
CA ARG A 152 8.93 -13.70 -6.54
C ARG A 152 7.87 -14.41 -5.69
N ALA A 153 7.83 -14.15 -4.39
CA ALA A 153 6.83 -14.73 -3.50
C ALA A 153 5.40 -14.44 -3.96
N ILE A 154 5.11 -13.22 -4.45
CA ILE A 154 3.80 -12.86 -5.01
C ILE A 154 3.54 -13.62 -6.33
N TRP A 155 4.53 -13.76 -7.21
CA TRP A 155 4.35 -14.45 -8.49
C TRP A 155 4.16 -15.96 -8.35
N GLU A 156 4.76 -16.57 -7.34
CA GLU A 156 4.68 -18.00 -7.07
C GLU A 156 3.41 -18.43 -6.32
N GLN A 157 2.66 -17.48 -5.75
CA GLN A 157 1.43 -17.79 -5.01
C GLN A 157 0.19 -17.68 -5.88
N ASP A 158 -0.78 -18.53 -5.60
CA ASP A 158 -2.09 -18.52 -6.24
C ASP A 158 -3.18 -18.81 -5.20
N PHE A 159 -3.51 -17.83 -4.37
CA PHE A 159 -4.58 -17.90 -3.40
C PHE A 159 -5.58 -16.75 -3.62
N THR A 160 -6.80 -16.96 -3.12
CA THR A 160 -7.84 -15.93 -3.06
C THR A 160 -7.89 -15.32 -1.65
N GLY A 161 -8.62 -14.22 -1.48
CA GLY A 161 -8.79 -13.54 -0.19
C GLY A 161 -9.53 -14.31 0.90
N LEU A 162 -9.72 -15.63 0.74
CA LEU A 162 -10.24 -16.49 1.79
C LEU A 162 -9.08 -17.00 2.64
N SER A 163 -9.18 -16.83 3.96
CA SER A 163 -8.24 -17.45 4.89
C SER A 163 -8.30 -18.98 4.75
N GLU A 164 -7.21 -19.69 5.11
CA GLU A 164 -7.17 -21.16 5.08
C GLU A 164 -8.28 -21.82 5.90
N SER A 165 -8.79 -21.14 6.92
CA SER A 165 -9.94 -21.61 7.72
C SER A 165 -11.30 -21.36 7.05
N GLY A 166 -11.34 -20.72 5.89
CA GLY A 166 -12.59 -20.29 5.23
C GLY A 166 -13.36 -19.21 6.02
N SER A 167 -12.78 -18.68 7.08
CA SER A 167 -13.34 -17.61 7.91
C SER A 167 -12.45 -16.39 7.85
N TYR A 168 -13.06 -15.21 7.89
CA TYR A 168 -12.33 -13.96 8.05
C TYR A 168 -11.84 -13.87 9.52
N ASN A 169 -10.61 -14.30 9.76
CA ASN A 169 -9.97 -14.11 11.05
C ASN A 169 -9.35 -12.71 11.08
N LYS A 170 -9.99 -11.81 11.81
CA LYS A 170 -9.38 -10.50 12.09
C LYS A 170 -8.01 -10.74 12.74
N PRO A 171 -6.91 -10.32 12.13
CA PRO A 171 -5.61 -10.49 12.73
C PRO A 171 -5.56 -9.68 14.02
N ASN A 172 -5.15 -10.30 15.10
CA ASN A 172 -4.80 -9.58 16.30
C ASN A 172 -3.37 -9.05 16.11
N PHE A 173 -3.23 -7.89 15.51
CA PHE A 173 -1.92 -7.23 15.30
C PHE A 173 -1.23 -6.83 16.60
N MET A 174 -1.91 -7.03 17.75
CA MET A 174 -1.46 -6.58 19.07
C MET A 174 -0.92 -7.71 19.97
N ASP A 175 -1.00 -8.98 19.56
CA ASP A 175 -0.72 -10.11 20.43
C ASP A 175 0.65 -10.80 20.20
N GLU A 176 1.61 -10.14 19.54
CA GLU A 176 3.00 -10.63 19.43
C GLU A 176 4.04 -9.57 19.77
#